data_22c7742c4a1e06dd5ef21ab6f63d7b32
#
_entry.id   22c7742c4a1e06dd5ef21ab6f63d7b32
#
_cell.length_a   1.000
_cell.length_b   1.000
_cell.length_c   1.000
_cell.angle_alpha   90.00
_cell.angle_beta   90.00
_cell.angle_gamma   90.00
#
_symmetry.space_group_name_H-M   'P 1'
#
loop_
_entity.id
_entity.type
_entity.pdbx_description
1 polymer ?
#
loop_
_entity_poly.entity_id
_entity_poly.type
_entity_poly.pdbx_seq_one_letter_code
_entity_poly.pdbx_strand_id
1 'polypeptide(L)'
;MAKHDLSLTRNIGIMAHIDAGKTTTSERILFYTGLTHKIGETHDGSATMDWMAQEQERGITITSAATTTRWNYANKQYRINLIDTPGHVDFTVEVERSLRILDGAVATFCAVGGVEPQSETVWRQADKYNVPRIGYVNKMDRSGANFFDVVTQIKEVLGANPCPIQIPIGAEETFKGVVDLIRMKAIYWHDESMGADYSVEEIPADLVAEAEEWRDKMLETIASFDDALMEKYFEDPATITEDEIRAAVRKATLAMEINPIICGSSFKNKGVQPLLDAVCQYLPSPLDNPVITGNDPRDPEKEITRKPDESEPLTALAFKIATDPYVGSSSASLPRPIPSLSRSA
;
A
#
# COMPACT_ATOMS: atom_id res chain seq x y z
N MET A 1 14.43 24.09 9.67
CA MET A 1 13.50 22.97 9.54
C MET A 1 14.26 21.69 9.87
N ALA A 2 13.69 20.78 10.64
CA ALA A 2 14.36 19.50 10.88
C ALA A 2 14.52 18.76 9.54
N LYS A 3 15.72 18.25 9.29
CA LYS A 3 16.04 17.50 8.08
C LYS A 3 15.18 16.24 8.06
N HIS A 4 14.35 16.06 7.04
CA HIS A 4 13.48 14.90 6.94
C HIS A 4 14.24 13.74 6.29
N ASP A 5 14.26 12.60 6.96
CA ASP A 5 14.91 11.40 6.43
C ASP A 5 14.05 10.76 5.33
N LEU A 6 14.55 10.78 4.11
CA LEU A 6 13.87 10.25 2.95
C LEU A 6 13.72 8.73 2.98
N SER A 7 14.61 8.02 3.68
CA SER A 7 14.49 6.58 3.87
C SER A 7 13.22 6.20 4.64
N LEU A 8 12.68 7.14 5.44
CA LEU A 8 11.45 7.01 6.22
C LEU A 8 10.23 7.63 5.52
N THR A 9 10.34 7.99 4.24
CA THR A 9 9.20 8.48 3.44
C THR A 9 8.63 7.35 2.60
N ARG A 10 7.30 7.33 2.44
CA ARG A 10 6.55 6.43 1.54
C ARG A 10 5.55 7.24 0.74
N ASN A 11 5.71 7.28 -0.58
CA ASN A 11 4.75 7.87 -1.50
C ASN A 11 3.92 6.72 -2.09
N ILE A 12 2.74 6.51 -1.54
CA ILE A 12 1.92 5.35 -1.86
C ILE A 12 0.57 5.73 -2.44
N GLY A 13 0.08 4.91 -3.36
CA GLY A 13 -1.28 4.96 -3.86
C GLY A 13 -2.10 3.77 -3.37
N ILE A 14 -3.41 3.97 -3.21
CA ILE A 14 -4.35 2.85 -3.03
C ILE A 14 -5.06 2.63 -4.35
N MET A 15 -4.85 1.45 -4.92
CA MET A 15 -5.44 0.98 -6.17
C MET A 15 -6.53 -0.03 -5.84
N ALA A 16 -7.70 0.07 -6.46
CA ALA A 16 -8.80 -0.86 -6.22
C ALA A 16 -9.81 -0.78 -7.36
N HIS A 17 -10.57 -1.86 -7.57
CA HIS A 17 -11.80 -1.77 -8.32
C HIS A 17 -12.89 -1.04 -7.52
N ILE A 18 -13.99 -0.69 -8.18
CA ILE A 18 -15.13 -0.05 -7.54
C ILE A 18 -15.64 -0.98 -6.41
N ASP A 19 -15.99 -0.39 -5.28
CA ASP A 19 -16.48 -1.11 -4.10
C ASP A 19 -15.52 -2.11 -3.44
N ALA A 20 -14.23 -2.17 -3.80
CA ALA A 20 -13.26 -2.97 -3.02
C ALA A 20 -13.00 -2.41 -1.61
N GLY A 21 -13.45 -1.20 -1.34
CA GLY A 21 -13.27 -0.50 -0.06
C GLY A 21 -12.04 0.40 -0.03
N LYS A 22 -11.66 0.97 -1.17
CA LYS A 22 -10.55 1.92 -1.29
C LYS A 22 -10.70 3.09 -0.32
N THR A 23 -11.77 3.88 -0.45
CA THR A 23 -12.03 5.06 0.39
C THR A 23 -12.14 4.68 1.86
N THR A 24 -12.83 3.57 2.19
CA THR A 24 -12.90 3.07 3.57
C THR A 24 -11.51 2.76 4.13
N THR A 25 -10.63 2.15 3.34
CA THR A 25 -9.25 1.84 3.77
C THR A 25 -8.44 3.13 3.95
N SER A 26 -8.55 4.10 3.03
CA SER A 26 -7.92 5.42 3.15
C SER A 26 -8.35 6.14 4.43
N GLU A 27 -9.65 6.19 4.71
CA GLU A 27 -10.19 6.84 5.91
C GLU A 27 -9.71 6.16 7.20
N ARG A 28 -9.60 4.82 7.24
CA ARG A 28 -9.03 4.10 8.40
C ARG A 28 -7.54 4.38 8.58
N ILE A 29 -6.78 4.50 7.49
CA ILE A 29 -5.38 4.92 7.54
C ILE A 29 -5.28 6.32 8.16
N LEU A 30 -6.10 7.29 7.72
CA LEU A 30 -6.11 8.65 8.27
C LEU A 30 -6.49 8.67 9.76
N PHE A 31 -7.44 7.85 10.17
CA PHE A 31 -7.86 7.72 11.56
C PHE A 31 -6.76 7.16 12.45
N TYR A 32 -6.18 5.99 12.11
CA TYR A 32 -5.14 5.35 12.93
C TYR A 32 -3.83 6.13 12.97
N THR A 33 -3.57 6.96 11.97
CA THR A 33 -2.42 7.86 11.97
C THR A 33 -2.67 9.18 12.71
N GLY A 34 -3.88 9.37 13.27
CA GLY A 34 -4.26 10.53 14.06
C GLY A 34 -4.49 11.82 13.27
N LEU A 35 -4.61 11.72 11.95
CA LEU A 35 -4.89 12.90 11.11
C LEU A 35 -6.37 13.31 11.21
N THR A 36 -7.27 12.34 11.34
CA THR A 36 -8.69 12.58 11.58
C THR A 36 -9.09 12.07 12.95
N HIS A 37 -9.98 12.80 13.64
CA HIS A 37 -10.50 12.40 14.96
C HIS A 37 -11.80 11.59 14.88
N LYS A 38 -12.37 11.51 13.69
CA LYS A 38 -13.58 10.71 13.41
C LYS A 38 -13.30 9.83 12.21
N ILE A 39 -13.87 8.65 12.23
CA ILE A 39 -13.86 7.75 11.09
C ILE A 39 -14.84 8.30 10.07
N GLY A 40 -14.34 8.69 8.88
CA GLY A 40 -15.17 9.07 7.74
C GLY A 40 -15.86 7.82 7.15
N GLU A 41 -17.13 7.94 6.84
CA GLU A 41 -17.90 6.89 6.17
C GLU A 41 -18.34 7.39 4.78
N THR A 42 -18.14 6.55 3.75
CA THR A 42 -18.52 6.87 2.37
C THR A 42 -20.02 7.06 2.20
N HIS A 43 -20.82 6.26 2.94
CA HIS A 43 -22.28 6.31 2.85
C HIS A 43 -22.90 7.57 3.47
N ASP A 44 -22.20 8.21 4.41
CA ASP A 44 -22.68 9.42 5.09
C ASP A 44 -22.08 10.70 4.45
N GLY A 45 -21.31 10.59 3.38
CA GLY A 45 -20.62 11.72 2.72
C GLY A 45 -19.61 12.43 3.62
N SER A 46 -19.12 11.77 4.67
CA SER A 46 -18.20 12.33 5.65
C SER A 46 -16.73 11.98 5.38
N ALA A 47 -16.42 11.33 4.25
CA ALA A 47 -15.08 10.91 3.87
C ALA A 47 -14.18 12.13 3.58
N THR A 48 -13.02 12.19 4.23
CA THR A 48 -12.06 13.31 4.11
C THR A 48 -11.38 13.34 2.75
N MET A 49 -11.17 12.17 2.14
CA MET A 49 -10.50 12.06 0.84
C MET A 49 -11.42 12.40 -0.33
N ASP A 50 -12.74 12.19 -0.20
CA ASP A 50 -13.74 12.54 -1.21
C ASP A 50 -14.28 13.94 -0.89
N TRP A 51 -13.55 14.98 -1.30
CA TRP A 51 -13.85 16.38 -0.95
C TRP A 51 -14.82 17.08 -1.89
N MET A 52 -15.07 16.52 -3.08
CA MET A 52 -16.05 17.08 -4.04
C MET A 52 -17.46 16.59 -3.71
N ALA A 53 -18.45 17.49 -3.82
CA ALA A 53 -19.87 17.14 -3.63
C ALA A 53 -20.30 15.95 -4.53
N GLN A 54 -19.79 15.89 -5.77
CA GLN A 54 -20.08 14.80 -6.69
C GLN A 54 -19.46 13.45 -6.27
N GLU A 55 -18.30 13.47 -5.63
CA GLU A 55 -17.66 12.28 -5.05
C GLU A 55 -18.48 11.76 -3.88
N GLN A 56 -18.91 12.68 -3.00
CA GLN A 56 -19.73 12.35 -1.82
C GLN A 56 -21.12 11.83 -2.21
N GLU A 57 -21.77 12.44 -3.21
CA GLU A 57 -23.09 12.00 -3.69
C GLU A 57 -23.04 10.62 -4.37
N ARG A 58 -21.96 10.31 -5.07
CA ARG A 58 -21.82 9.06 -5.84
C ARG A 58 -21.08 7.97 -5.11
N GLY A 59 -20.38 8.30 -4.00
CA GLY A 59 -19.53 7.37 -3.26
C GLY A 59 -18.32 6.86 -4.04
N ILE A 60 -17.86 7.63 -5.05
CA ILE A 60 -16.71 7.27 -5.90
C ILE A 60 -15.69 8.40 -5.94
N THR A 61 -14.41 8.09 -5.88
CA THR A 61 -13.33 9.05 -6.07
C THR A 61 -13.21 9.42 -7.56
N ILE A 62 -13.35 10.69 -7.88
CA ILE A 62 -13.25 11.24 -9.24
C ILE A 62 -11.85 11.84 -9.46
N THR A 63 -11.34 12.56 -8.46
CA THR A 63 -10.05 13.24 -8.54
C THR A 63 -9.09 12.68 -7.48
N SER A 64 -7.83 12.47 -7.86
CA SER A 64 -6.82 12.03 -6.88
C SER A 64 -6.63 13.09 -5.79
N ALA A 65 -6.70 12.66 -4.54
CA ALA A 65 -6.37 13.46 -3.36
C ALA A 65 -4.99 13.01 -2.82
N ALA A 66 -4.19 13.96 -2.37
CA ALA A 66 -2.90 13.67 -1.75
C ALA A 66 -2.90 14.18 -0.31
N THR A 67 -2.66 13.29 0.63
CA THR A 67 -2.63 13.61 2.06
C THR A 67 -1.37 13.06 2.71
N THR A 68 -0.74 13.85 3.57
CA THR A 68 0.45 13.43 4.30
C THR A 68 0.08 13.02 5.71
N THR A 69 0.50 11.83 6.11
CA THR A 69 0.31 11.32 7.45
C THR A 69 1.60 10.73 8.02
N ARG A 70 1.58 10.29 9.28
CA ARG A 70 2.74 9.72 9.97
C ARG A 70 2.36 8.44 10.68
N TRP A 71 3.25 7.45 10.59
CA TRP A 71 3.10 6.18 11.27
C TRP A 71 4.36 5.82 12.03
N ASN A 72 4.21 5.30 13.24
CA ASN A 72 5.32 4.82 14.05
C ASN A 72 5.49 3.31 13.85
N TYR A 73 6.62 2.91 13.28
CA TYR A 73 6.97 1.52 13.06
C TYR A 73 8.41 1.27 13.48
N ALA A 74 8.67 0.19 14.22
CA ALA A 74 10.01 -0.21 14.71
C ALA A 74 10.80 0.96 15.36
N ASN A 75 10.14 1.73 16.23
CA ASN A 75 10.68 2.91 16.92
C ASN A 75 11.14 4.05 16.00
N LYS A 76 10.68 4.06 14.74
CA LYS A 76 10.92 5.14 13.77
C LYS A 76 9.60 5.74 13.33
N GLN A 77 9.60 7.06 13.10
CA GLN A 77 8.42 7.75 12.57
C GLN A 77 8.53 7.87 11.05
N TYR A 78 7.67 7.14 10.35
CA TYR A 78 7.53 7.20 8.90
C TYR A 78 6.59 8.34 8.50
N ARG A 79 6.92 8.99 7.39
CA ARG A 79 6.04 9.92 6.70
C ARG A 79 5.41 9.19 5.51
N ILE A 80 4.10 9.10 5.51
CA ILE A 80 3.34 8.47 4.43
C ILE A 80 2.58 9.55 3.67
N ASN A 81 2.89 9.72 2.41
CA ASN A 81 2.13 10.54 1.48
C ASN A 81 1.16 9.58 0.77
N LEU A 82 -0.10 9.64 1.18
CA LEU A 82 -1.17 8.82 0.64
C LEU A 82 -1.80 9.55 -0.54
N ILE A 83 -1.79 8.91 -1.70
CA ILE A 83 -2.42 9.41 -2.92
C ILE A 83 -3.59 8.49 -3.23
N ASP A 84 -4.78 9.01 -3.08
CA ASP A 84 -6.00 8.30 -3.44
C ASP A 84 -6.23 8.38 -4.94
N THR A 85 -6.24 7.25 -5.63
CA THR A 85 -6.40 7.19 -7.08
C THR A 85 -7.84 6.80 -7.43
N PRO A 86 -8.44 7.42 -8.48
CA PRO A 86 -9.74 6.98 -8.95
C PRO A 86 -9.74 5.49 -9.30
N GLY A 87 -10.80 4.77 -8.90
CA GLY A 87 -10.95 3.33 -9.21
C GLY A 87 -11.74 3.05 -10.49
N HIS A 88 -12.28 4.08 -11.15
CA HIS A 88 -13.16 3.93 -12.30
C HIS A 88 -12.38 3.95 -13.62
N VAL A 89 -12.75 3.09 -14.56
CA VAL A 89 -12.10 3.00 -15.90
C VAL A 89 -12.17 4.30 -16.70
N ASP A 90 -13.20 5.11 -16.48
CA ASP A 90 -13.35 6.41 -17.16
C ASP A 90 -12.26 7.43 -16.77
N PHE A 91 -11.56 7.20 -15.66
CA PHE A 91 -10.50 8.07 -15.13
C PHE A 91 -9.09 7.54 -15.38
N THR A 92 -8.90 6.75 -16.43
CA THR A 92 -7.61 6.12 -16.79
C THR A 92 -6.44 7.11 -16.80
N VAL A 93 -6.65 8.32 -17.32
CA VAL A 93 -5.61 9.37 -17.39
C VAL A 93 -5.21 9.87 -16.00
N GLU A 94 -6.16 10.01 -15.08
CA GLU A 94 -5.89 10.43 -13.69
C GLU A 94 -5.14 9.31 -12.92
N VAL A 95 -5.49 8.04 -13.17
CA VAL A 95 -4.78 6.89 -12.61
C VAL A 95 -3.33 6.86 -13.12
N GLU A 96 -3.11 7.01 -14.44
CA GLU A 96 -1.76 7.03 -15.02
C GLU A 96 -0.91 8.19 -14.48
N ARG A 97 -1.49 9.38 -14.33
CA ARG A 97 -0.78 10.54 -13.73
C ARG A 97 -0.37 10.25 -12.30
N SER A 98 -1.25 9.63 -11.52
CA SER A 98 -0.97 9.26 -10.14
C SER A 98 0.12 8.19 -10.06
N LEU A 99 0.07 7.14 -10.87
CA LEU A 99 1.06 6.06 -10.89
C LEU A 99 2.49 6.56 -11.19
N ARG A 100 2.65 7.61 -11.99
CA ARG A 100 3.97 8.20 -12.30
C ARG A 100 4.69 8.82 -11.10
N ILE A 101 3.97 9.14 -10.05
CA ILE A 101 4.51 9.79 -8.86
C ILE A 101 4.59 8.88 -7.65
N LEU A 102 3.99 7.69 -7.72
CA LEU A 102 4.03 6.70 -6.66
C LEU A 102 5.39 6.01 -6.62
N ASP A 103 5.89 5.80 -5.41
CA ASP A 103 7.02 4.90 -5.20
C ASP A 103 6.52 3.46 -5.01
N GLY A 104 5.34 3.29 -4.42
CA GLY A 104 4.70 1.99 -4.24
C GLY A 104 3.19 2.08 -4.18
N ALA A 105 2.49 0.96 -4.16
CA ALA A 105 1.04 0.91 -4.11
C ALA A 105 0.49 -0.17 -3.18
N VAL A 106 -0.73 0.04 -2.70
CA VAL A 106 -1.58 -0.97 -2.07
C VAL A 106 -2.68 -1.33 -3.04
N ALA A 107 -2.67 -2.57 -3.53
CA ALA A 107 -3.72 -3.11 -4.38
C ALA A 107 -4.79 -3.77 -3.50
N THR A 108 -5.96 -3.15 -3.39
CA THR A 108 -7.06 -3.65 -2.57
C THR A 108 -8.00 -4.50 -3.39
N PHE A 109 -8.22 -5.74 -2.96
CA PHE A 109 -9.14 -6.69 -3.56
C PHE A 109 -10.32 -6.95 -2.62
N CYS A 110 -11.49 -7.24 -3.18
CA CYS A 110 -12.63 -7.68 -2.40
C CYS A 110 -12.54 -9.19 -2.14
N ALA A 111 -12.65 -9.63 -0.88
CA ALA A 111 -12.60 -11.05 -0.53
C ALA A 111 -13.73 -11.90 -1.16
N VAL A 112 -14.81 -11.25 -1.63
CA VAL A 112 -15.94 -11.90 -2.30
C VAL A 112 -15.82 -11.80 -3.82
N GLY A 113 -15.53 -10.60 -4.36
CA GLY A 113 -15.45 -10.36 -5.81
C GLY A 113 -14.11 -10.79 -6.42
N GLY A 114 -13.07 -10.92 -5.60
CA GLY A 114 -11.75 -11.33 -6.09
C GLY A 114 -11.09 -10.30 -7.03
N VAL A 115 -10.55 -10.82 -8.12
CA VAL A 115 -9.95 -10.03 -9.21
C VAL A 115 -11.00 -9.69 -10.25
N GLU A 116 -11.39 -8.43 -10.31
CA GLU A 116 -12.33 -7.91 -11.30
C GLU A 116 -11.59 -7.31 -12.52
N PRO A 117 -12.24 -7.12 -13.67
CA PRO A 117 -11.61 -6.55 -14.88
C PRO A 117 -10.96 -5.18 -14.64
N GLN A 118 -11.52 -4.38 -13.73
CA GLN A 118 -10.93 -3.10 -13.34
C GLN A 118 -9.64 -3.28 -12.53
N SER A 119 -9.58 -4.31 -11.67
CA SER A 119 -8.36 -4.67 -10.94
C SER A 119 -7.23 -5.03 -11.91
N GLU A 120 -7.53 -5.80 -12.96
CA GLU A 120 -6.58 -6.16 -14.00
C GLU A 120 -6.06 -4.91 -14.74
N THR A 121 -6.95 -4.00 -15.12
CA THR A 121 -6.56 -2.76 -15.83
C THR A 121 -5.58 -1.93 -15.01
N VAL A 122 -5.91 -1.67 -13.74
CA VAL A 122 -5.05 -0.86 -12.85
C VAL A 122 -3.75 -1.59 -12.52
N TRP A 123 -3.79 -2.91 -12.39
CA TRP A 123 -2.60 -3.75 -12.18
C TRP A 123 -1.62 -3.63 -13.34
N ARG A 124 -2.08 -3.79 -14.59
CA ARG A 124 -1.24 -3.65 -15.81
C ARG A 124 -0.68 -2.24 -15.96
N GLN A 125 -1.44 -1.22 -15.56
CA GLN A 125 -0.91 0.15 -15.53
C GLN A 125 0.22 0.30 -14.51
N ALA A 126 0.09 -0.29 -13.33
CA ALA A 126 1.16 -0.28 -12.34
C ALA A 126 2.41 -1.06 -12.81
N ASP A 127 2.25 -2.14 -13.57
CA ASP A 127 3.38 -2.85 -14.23
C ASP A 127 4.09 -1.95 -15.22
N LYS A 128 3.36 -1.21 -16.05
CA LYS A 128 3.93 -0.24 -17.02
C LYS A 128 4.84 0.80 -16.38
N TYR A 129 4.53 1.20 -15.15
CA TYR A 129 5.30 2.19 -14.39
C TYR A 129 6.26 1.59 -13.36
N ASN A 130 6.42 0.26 -13.36
CA ASN A 130 7.28 -0.49 -12.42
C ASN A 130 7.01 -0.10 -10.96
N VAL A 131 5.72 -0.06 -10.56
CA VAL A 131 5.31 0.30 -9.21
C VAL A 131 5.21 -0.96 -8.34
N PRO A 132 6.12 -1.17 -7.37
CA PRO A 132 6.03 -2.26 -6.40
C PRO A 132 4.76 -2.16 -5.57
N ARG A 133 4.16 -3.30 -5.21
CA ARG A 133 2.85 -3.28 -4.56
C ARG A 133 2.63 -4.40 -3.56
N ILE A 134 1.78 -4.10 -2.58
CA ILE A 134 1.24 -5.04 -1.60
C ILE A 134 -0.21 -5.31 -1.98
N GLY A 135 -0.64 -6.56 -1.96
CA GLY A 135 -2.04 -6.94 -2.07
C GLY A 135 -2.74 -6.90 -0.71
N TYR A 136 -3.89 -6.26 -0.64
CA TYR A 136 -4.74 -6.23 0.54
C TYR A 136 -6.11 -6.81 0.23
N VAL A 137 -6.37 -8.02 0.74
CA VAL A 137 -7.68 -8.68 0.60
C VAL A 137 -8.60 -8.15 1.70
N ASN A 138 -9.47 -7.25 1.30
CA ASN A 138 -10.41 -6.51 2.16
C ASN A 138 -11.79 -7.17 2.19
N LYS A 139 -12.62 -6.79 3.15
CA LYS A 139 -13.98 -7.27 3.33
C LYS A 139 -14.05 -8.76 3.70
N MET A 140 -13.11 -9.23 4.51
CA MET A 140 -13.11 -10.58 5.04
C MET A 140 -14.33 -10.91 5.91
N ASP A 141 -15.06 -9.88 6.35
CA ASP A 141 -16.30 -9.96 7.12
C ASP A 141 -17.57 -10.21 6.30
N ARG A 142 -17.47 -10.17 4.95
CA ARG A 142 -18.63 -10.34 4.09
C ARG A 142 -18.93 -11.81 3.80
N SER A 143 -20.23 -12.14 3.67
CA SER A 143 -20.66 -13.48 3.25
C SER A 143 -20.10 -13.82 1.86
N GLY A 144 -19.52 -15.01 1.73
CA GLY A 144 -18.79 -15.47 0.53
C GLY A 144 -17.32 -15.04 0.50
N ALA A 145 -16.78 -14.44 1.57
CA ALA A 145 -15.37 -14.06 1.61
C ALA A 145 -14.43 -15.28 1.60
N ASN A 146 -13.52 -15.32 0.64
CA ASN A 146 -12.53 -16.37 0.50
C ASN A 146 -11.15 -15.81 0.15
N PHE A 147 -10.26 -15.74 1.14
CA PHE A 147 -8.90 -15.22 0.98
C PHE A 147 -8.07 -16.03 -0.03
N PHE A 148 -8.10 -17.34 0.10
CA PHE A 148 -7.25 -18.24 -0.69
C PHE A 148 -7.65 -18.28 -2.18
N ASP A 149 -8.94 -18.13 -2.45
CA ASP A 149 -9.44 -18.01 -3.81
C ASP A 149 -8.95 -16.70 -4.45
N VAL A 150 -8.98 -15.58 -3.72
CA VAL A 150 -8.43 -14.30 -4.21
C VAL A 150 -6.93 -14.40 -4.48
N VAL A 151 -6.16 -15.06 -3.60
CA VAL A 151 -4.72 -15.30 -3.83
C VAL A 151 -4.49 -16.10 -5.12
N THR A 152 -5.31 -17.13 -5.34
CA THR A 152 -5.27 -17.94 -6.57
C THR A 152 -5.60 -17.10 -7.81
N GLN A 153 -6.65 -16.28 -7.75
CA GLN A 153 -7.02 -15.38 -8.85
C GLN A 153 -5.93 -14.33 -9.15
N ILE A 154 -5.26 -13.79 -8.14
CA ILE A 154 -4.12 -12.88 -8.33
C ILE A 154 -3.02 -13.56 -9.15
N LYS A 155 -2.74 -14.84 -8.87
CA LYS A 155 -1.76 -15.63 -9.62
C LYS A 155 -2.22 -15.93 -11.05
N GLU A 156 -3.43 -16.43 -11.21
CA GLU A 156 -3.93 -16.96 -12.49
C GLU A 156 -4.37 -15.86 -13.46
N VAL A 157 -5.07 -14.82 -12.96
CA VAL A 157 -5.65 -13.77 -13.80
C VAL A 157 -4.65 -12.64 -14.04
N LEU A 158 -3.94 -12.22 -12.99
CA LEU A 158 -2.98 -11.12 -13.10
C LEU A 158 -1.58 -11.57 -13.54
N GLY A 159 -1.29 -12.89 -13.50
CA GLY A 159 0.05 -13.43 -13.77
C GLY A 159 1.08 -12.99 -12.74
N ALA A 160 0.64 -12.59 -11.56
CA ALA A 160 1.48 -12.11 -10.47
C ALA A 160 2.03 -13.28 -9.64
N ASN A 161 3.00 -12.97 -8.77
CA ASN A 161 3.53 -13.92 -7.79
C ASN A 161 3.07 -13.52 -6.37
N PRO A 162 1.84 -13.87 -5.95
CA PRO A 162 1.35 -13.52 -4.63
C PRO A 162 2.09 -14.32 -3.55
N CYS A 163 2.60 -13.62 -2.55
CA CYS A 163 3.27 -14.17 -1.39
C CYS A 163 2.47 -13.81 -0.12
N PRO A 164 1.54 -14.64 0.34
CA PRO A 164 0.84 -14.41 1.59
C PRO A 164 1.81 -14.35 2.77
N ILE A 165 1.83 -13.22 3.47
CA ILE A 165 2.58 -13.02 4.72
C ILE A 165 1.66 -13.08 5.94
N GLN A 166 0.36 -13.21 5.71
CA GLN A 166 -0.70 -13.41 6.68
C GLN A 166 -1.75 -14.35 6.11
N ILE A 167 -2.44 -15.08 7.00
CA ILE A 167 -3.66 -15.81 6.68
C ILE A 167 -4.78 -15.38 7.64
N PRO A 168 -6.07 -15.45 7.22
CA PRO A 168 -7.17 -15.04 8.07
C PRO A 168 -7.47 -16.05 9.18
N ILE A 169 -7.97 -15.55 10.31
CA ILE A 169 -8.57 -16.37 11.38
C ILE A 169 -10.09 -16.26 11.23
N GLY A 170 -10.68 -17.27 10.63
CA GLY A 170 -12.08 -17.27 10.24
C GLY A 170 -12.35 -16.45 8.98
N ALA A 171 -13.60 -16.47 8.54
CA ALA A 171 -14.11 -15.71 7.42
C ALA A 171 -15.56 -15.30 7.70
N GLU A 172 -16.08 -14.35 6.93
CA GLU A 172 -17.45 -13.86 7.08
C GLU A 172 -17.73 -13.36 8.51
N GLU A 173 -18.84 -13.76 9.13
CA GLU A 173 -19.19 -13.39 10.50
C GLU A 173 -18.19 -13.91 11.53
N THR A 174 -17.44 -14.96 11.19
CA THR A 174 -16.42 -15.56 12.06
C THR A 174 -15.04 -14.92 11.92
N PHE A 175 -14.84 -13.94 11.05
CA PHE A 175 -13.57 -13.26 10.88
C PHE A 175 -13.17 -12.47 12.13
N LYS A 176 -12.19 -12.99 12.87
CA LYS A 176 -11.75 -12.45 14.16
C LYS A 176 -10.41 -11.74 14.10
N GLY A 177 -9.53 -12.17 13.20
CA GLY A 177 -8.15 -11.72 13.18
C GLY A 177 -7.35 -12.31 12.03
N VAL A 178 -6.04 -12.25 12.16
CA VAL A 178 -5.09 -12.81 11.19
C VAL A 178 -3.96 -13.54 11.90
N VAL A 179 -3.36 -14.53 11.24
CA VAL A 179 -2.09 -15.11 11.63
C VAL A 179 -0.98 -14.42 10.86
N ASP A 180 -0.02 -13.83 11.56
CA ASP A 180 1.22 -13.31 11.01
C ASP A 180 2.19 -14.50 10.79
N LEU A 181 2.44 -14.85 9.53
CA LEU A 181 3.28 -15.98 9.15
C LEU A 181 4.78 -15.72 9.39
N ILE A 182 5.19 -14.47 9.53
CA ILE A 182 6.58 -14.13 9.83
C ILE A 182 6.88 -14.35 11.30
N ARG A 183 5.99 -13.89 12.18
CA ARG A 183 6.11 -14.05 13.64
C ARG A 183 5.57 -15.37 14.16
N MET A 184 4.75 -16.06 13.40
CA MET A 184 3.95 -17.22 13.85
C MET A 184 3.12 -16.87 15.09
N LYS A 185 2.34 -15.80 15.01
CA LYS A 185 1.44 -15.30 16.04
C LYS A 185 0.10 -14.92 15.46
N ALA A 186 -0.94 -15.06 16.27
CA ALA A 186 -2.28 -14.59 15.96
C ALA A 186 -2.46 -13.14 16.42
N ILE A 187 -3.13 -12.33 15.62
CA ILE A 187 -3.48 -10.93 15.91
C ILE A 187 -5.00 -10.81 15.95
N TYR A 188 -5.54 -10.34 17.07
CA TYR A 188 -6.98 -10.13 17.27
C TYR A 188 -7.28 -8.68 17.59
N TRP A 189 -8.31 -8.12 16.95
CA TRP A 189 -8.78 -6.75 17.22
C TRP A 189 -9.96 -6.74 18.17
N HIS A 190 -9.99 -5.75 19.06
CA HIS A 190 -11.04 -5.55 20.04
C HIS A 190 -12.06 -4.50 19.52
N ASP A 191 -13.31 -4.92 19.36
CA ASP A 191 -14.36 -4.06 18.77
C ASP A 191 -14.67 -2.84 19.66
N GLU A 192 -14.48 -2.93 20.98
CA GLU A 192 -14.73 -1.87 21.96
C GLU A 192 -13.88 -0.61 21.74
N SER A 193 -12.69 -0.76 21.19
CA SER A 193 -11.75 0.33 20.87
C SER A 193 -11.83 0.82 19.43
N MET A 194 -12.85 0.44 18.67
CA MET A 194 -12.91 0.67 17.22
C MET A 194 -11.66 0.16 16.50
N GLY A 195 -11.11 -0.97 16.97
CA GLY A 195 -9.93 -1.59 16.41
C GLY A 195 -8.59 -0.88 16.68
N ALA A 196 -8.58 0.14 17.57
CA ALA A 196 -7.33 0.80 17.96
C ALA A 196 -6.43 -0.13 18.77
N ASP A 197 -7.04 -0.96 19.62
CA ASP A 197 -6.35 -1.94 20.43
C ASP A 197 -6.45 -3.34 19.77
N TYR A 198 -5.33 -4.04 19.77
CA TYR A 198 -5.26 -5.42 19.31
C TYR A 198 -4.34 -6.23 20.23
N SER A 199 -4.60 -7.53 20.35
CA SER A 199 -3.74 -8.47 21.08
C SER A 199 -2.93 -9.32 20.10
N VAL A 200 -1.74 -9.72 20.56
CA VAL A 200 -0.88 -10.70 19.85
C VAL A 200 -0.82 -11.94 20.73
N GLU A 201 -1.29 -13.05 20.20
CA GLU A 201 -1.50 -14.30 20.95
C GLU A 201 -0.84 -15.48 20.23
N GLU A 202 -0.86 -16.65 20.86
CA GLU A 202 -0.48 -17.89 20.20
C GLU A 202 -1.50 -18.26 19.11
N ILE A 203 -1.02 -18.96 18.08
CA ILE A 203 -1.91 -19.43 17.00
C ILE A 203 -2.88 -20.46 17.57
N PRO A 204 -4.20 -20.39 17.28
CA PRO A 204 -5.15 -21.42 17.65
C PRO A 204 -4.70 -22.80 17.19
N ALA A 205 -4.86 -23.81 18.05
CA ALA A 205 -4.34 -25.17 17.82
C ALA A 205 -4.85 -25.79 16.50
N ASP A 206 -6.05 -25.44 16.07
CA ASP A 206 -6.67 -25.89 14.82
C ASP A 206 -6.10 -25.21 13.57
N LEU A 207 -5.41 -24.07 13.71
CA LEU A 207 -4.79 -23.32 12.61
C LEU A 207 -3.27 -23.48 12.53
N VAL A 208 -2.62 -24.13 13.51
CA VAL A 208 -1.15 -24.26 13.51
C VAL A 208 -0.64 -24.96 12.26
N ALA A 209 -1.23 -26.09 11.89
CA ALA A 209 -0.79 -26.85 10.72
C ALA A 209 -0.95 -26.06 9.41
N GLU A 210 -2.06 -25.32 9.26
CA GLU A 210 -2.28 -24.45 8.09
C GLU A 210 -1.29 -23.28 8.07
N ALA A 211 -1.02 -22.68 9.23
CA ALA A 211 -0.04 -21.59 9.34
C ALA A 211 1.38 -22.06 9.01
N GLU A 212 1.77 -23.25 9.46
CA GLU A 212 3.06 -23.85 9.12
C GLU A 212 3.19 -24.14 7.62
N GLU A 213 2.14 -24.67 6.98
CA GLU A 213 2.11 -24.91 5.53
C GLU A 213 2.25 -23.60 4.74
N TRP A 214 1.51 -22.56 5.12
CA TRP A 214 1.60 -21.25 4.44
C TRP A 214 2.91 -20.53 4.71
N ARG A 215 3.48 -20.70 5.91
CA ARG A 215 4.83 -20.20 6.22
C ARG A 215 5.89 -20.86 5.33
N ASP A 216 5.81 -22.18 5.17
CA ASP A 216 6.75 -22.91 4.33
C ASP A 216 6.68 -22.46 2.87
N LYS A 217 5.47 -22.31 2.31
CA LYS A 217 5.26 -21.74 0.96
C LYS A 217 5.80 -20.32 0.83
N MET A 218 5.64 -19.48 1.86
CA MET A 218 6.22 -18.14 1.90
C MET A 218 7.75 -18.20 1.87
N LEU A 219 8.36 -19.03 2.71
CA LEU A 219 9.82 -19.19 2.78
C LEU A 219 10.39 -19.72 1.48
N GLU A 220 9.79 -20.75 0.87
CA GLU A 220 10.18 -21.27 -0.43
C GLU A 220 10.13 -20.16 -1.49
N THR A 221 9.05 -19.38 -1.51
CA THR A 221 8.88 -18.28 -2.47
C THR A 221 9.97 -17.23 -2.34
N ILE A 222 10.24 -16.72 -1.12
CA ILE A 222 11.24 -15.66 -0.93
C ILE A 222 12.68 -16.16 -1.05
N ALA A 223 12.95 -17.41 -0.68
CA ALA A 223 14.25 -18.03 -0.82
C ALA A 223 14.69 -18.15 -2.27
N SER A 224 13.75 -18.32 -3.22
CA SER A 224 14.07 -18.38 -4.65
C SER A 224 14.70 -17.09 -5.21
N PHE A 225 14.66 -15.97 -4.48
CA PHE A 225 15.23 -14.67 -4.86
C PHE A 225 16.42 -14.24 -3.97
N ASP A 226 16.90 -15.13 -3.10
CA ASP A 226 18.03 -14.85 -2.20
C ASP A 226 18.85 -16.10 -1.92
N ASP A 227 20.03 -16.20 -2.51
CA ASP A 227 20.90 -17.38 -2.43
C ASP A 227 21.26 -17.77 -0.98
N ALA A 228 21.53 -16.79 -0.11
CA ALA A 228 21.88 -17.04 1.28
C ALA A 228 20.66 -17.57 2.08
N LEU A 229 19.46 -17.09 1.76
CA LEU A 229 18.24 -17.58 2.36
C LEU A 229 17.89 -18.99 1.85
N MET A 230 18.16 -19.25 0.57
CA MET A 230 17.95 -20.55 -0.06
C MET A 230 18.82 -21.64 0.59
N GLU A 231 20.10 -21.34 0.87
CA GLU A 231 20.99 -22.27 1.58
C GLU A 231 20.40 -22.62 2.97
N LYS A 232 20.02 -21.62 3.75
CA LYS A 232 19.40 -21.82 5.06
C LYS A 232 18.09 -22.59 5.00
N TYR A 233 17.25 -22.30 3.99
CA TYR A 233 15.98 -22.99 3.81
C TYR A 233 16.15 -24.48 3.57
N PHE A 234 17.17 -24.89 2.81
CA PHE A 234 17.48 -26.29 2.57
C PHE A 234 18.21 -26.97 3.73
N GLU A 235 19.00 -26.24 4.51
CA GLU A 235 19.69 -26.80 5.67
C GLU A 235 18.74 -26.97 6.86
N ASP A 236 18.13 -25.89 7.32
CA ASP A 236 17.15 -25.86 8.42
C ASP A 236 16.32 -24.56 8.38
N PRO A 237 15.09 -24.61 7.89
CA PRO A 237 14.20 -23.44 7.83
C PRO A 237 13.93 -22.78 9.19
N ALA A 238 14.10 -23.53 10.30
CA ALA A 238 13.88 -22.99 11.64
C ALA A 238 14.97 -22.00 12.08
N THR A 239 16.11 -21.99 11.42
CA THR A 239 17.21 -21.04 11.68
C THR A 239 16.99 -19.67 11.05
N ILE A 240 16.03 -19.54 10.14
CA ILE A 240 15.72 -18.28 9.45
C ILE A 240 15.01 -17.33 10.42
N THR A 241 15.64 -16.22 10.70
CA THR A 241 15.13 -15.21 11.62
C THR A 241 14.04 -14.34 10.97
N GLU A 242 13.19 -13.72 11.81
CA GLU A 242 12.17 -12.76 11.33
C GLU A 242 12.77 -11.60 10.50
N ASP A 243 13.94 -11.09 10.90
CA ASP A 243 14.60 -9.99 10.22
C ASP A 243 15.11 -10.40 8.83
N GLU A 244 15.61 -11.62 8.68
CA GLU A 244 16.01 -12.19 7.38
C GLU A 244 14.79 -12.36 6.47
N ILE A 245 13.68 -12.88 7.00
CA ILE A 245 12.43 -13.00 6.24
C ILE A 245 11.95 -11.61 5.76
N ARG A 246 11.91 -10.64 6.68
CA ARG A 246 11.48 -9.27 6.35
C ARG A 246 12.39 -8.63 5.29
N ALA A 247 13.69 -8.82 5.40
CA ALA A 247 14.66 -8.30 4.42
C ALA A 247 14.46 -8.94 3.04
N ALA A 248 14.27 -10.25 2.99
CA ALA A 248 14.02 -10.98 1.74
C ALA A 248 12.68 -10.60 1.09
N VAL A 249 11.60 -10.51 1.88
CA VAL A 249 10.29 -10.04 1.39
C VAL A 249 10.42 -8.63 0.80
N ARG A 250 11.11 -7.70 1.50
CA ARG A 250 11.33 -6.35 0.99
C ARG A 250 12.14 -6.38 -0.32
N LYS A 251 13.27 -7.09 -0.36
CA LYS A 251 14.13 -7.19 -1.53
C LYS A 251 13.38 -7.70 -2.75
N ALA A 252 12.63 -8.79 -2.60
CA ALA A 252 11.84 -9.38 -3.68
C ALA A 252 10.65 -8.49 -4.09
N THR A 253 10.03 -7.75 -3.15
CA THR A 253 8.96 -6.79 -3.45
C THR A 253 9.49 -5.61 -4.26
N LEU A 254 10.64 -5.03 -3.89
CA LEU A 254 11.27 -3.92 -4.61
C LEU A 254 11.72 -4.32 -6.02
N ALA A 255 12.15 -5.57 -6.19
CA ALA A 255 12.48 -6.15 -7.49
C ALA A 255 11.24 -6.53 -8.32
N MET A 256 10.03 -6.40 -7.77
CA MET A 256 8.75 -6.81 -8.37
C MET A 256 8.64 -8.32 -8.65
N GLU A 257 9.42 -9.13 -7.97
CA GLU A 257 9.42 -10.59 -8.10
C GLU A 257 8.28 -11.24 -7.33
N ILE A 258 7.85 -10.61 -6.24
CA ILE A 258 6.72 -11.04 -5.42
C ILE A 258 5.77 -9.88 -5.10
N ASN A 259 4.55 -10.25 -4.73
CA ASN A 259 3.57 -9.33 -4.15
C ASN A 259 3.18 -9.85 -2.76
N PRO A 260 3.62 -9.21 -1.67
CA PRO A 260 3.15 -9.57 -0.33
C PRO A 260 1.64 -9.42 -0.23
N ILE A 261 0.95 -10.45 0.28
CA ILE A 261 -0.51 -10.44 0.43
C ILE A 261 -0.85 -10.47 1.91
N ILE A 262 -1.73 -9.55 2.29
CA ILE A 262 -2.31 -9.44 3.63
C ILE A 262 -3.83 -9.35 3.53
N CYS A 263 -4.53 -9.54 4.64
CA CYS A 263 -5.98 -9.50 4.64
C CYS A 263 -6.55 -8.71 5.83
N GLY A 264 -7.83 -8.35 5.70
CA GLY A 264 -8.55 -7.65 6.76
C GLY A 264 -9.97 -7.25 6.39
N SER A 265 -10.56 -6.45 7.24
CA SER A 265 -11.82 -5.76 7.01
C SER A 265 -11.70 -4.31 7.47
N SER A 266 -11.49 -3.41 6.52
CA SER A 266 -11.40 -1.98 6.83
C SER A 266 -12.69 -1.46 7.47
N PHE A 267 -13.86 -1.96 7.05
CA PHE A 267 -15.15 -1.60 7.63
C PHE A 267 -15.27 -2.02 9.10
N LYS A 268 -14.78 -3.21 9.44
CA LYS A 268 -14.75 -3.73 10.82
C LYS A 268 -13.49 -3.31 11.59
N ASN A 269 -12.70 -2.40 11.06
CA ASN A 269 -11.48 -1.88 11.70
C ASN A 269 -10.43 -2.96 12.01
N LYS A 270 -10.32 -4.01 11.20
CA LYS A 270 -9.40 -5.15 11.40
C LYS A 270 -8.38 -5.23 10.26
N GLY A 271 -7.09 -5.30 10.58
CA GLY A 271 -6.01 -5.51 9.61
C GLY A 271 -5.36 -4.23 9.04
N VAL A 272 -5.80 -3.02 9.41
CA VAL A 272 -5.27 -1.77 8.85
C VAL A 272 -3.92 -1.40 9.45
N GLN A 273 -3.68 -1.65 10.73
CA GLN A 273 -2.37 -1.38 11.34
C GLN A 273 -1.27 -2.29 10.74
N PRO A 274 -1.44 -3.62 10.60
CA PRO A 274 -0.50 -4.45 9.87
C PRO A 274 -0.30 -4.02 8.41
N LEU A 275 -1.32 -3.46 7.73
CA LEU A 275 -1.16 -2.87 6.41
C LEU A 275 -0.21 -1.67 6.45
N LEU A 276 -0.35 -0.76 7.43
CA LEU A 276 0.55 0.37 7.62
C LEU A 276 1.99 -0.07 7.94
N ASP A 277 2.14 -1.11 8.76
CA ASP A 277 3.44 -1.72 9.06
C ASP A 277 4.06 -2.30 7.78
N ALA A 278 3.30 -3.04 6.98
CA ALA A 278 3.75 -3.60 5.71
C ALA A 278 4.15 -2.52 4.70
N VAL A 279 3.40 -1.41 4.61
CA VAL A 279 3.75 -0.24 3.80
C VAL A 279 5.11 0.32 4.22
N CYS A 280 5.35 0.52 5.51
CA CYS A 280 6.63 1.01 6.02
C CYS A 280 7.78 0.05 5.73
N GLN A 281 7.53 -1.24 5.88
CA GLN A 281 8.52 -2.30 5.80
C GLN A 281 8.89 -2.66 4.36
N TYR A 282 7.90 -2.87 3.48
CA TYR A 282 8.11 -3.53 2.20
C TYR A 282 8.04 -2.60 0.99
N LEU A 283 7.33 -1.47 1.06
CA LEU A 283 7.26 -0.54 -0.07
C LEU A 283 8.48 0.38 -0.13
N PRO A 284 8.86 0.84 -1.33
CA PRO A 284 10.04 1.67 -1.51
C PRO A 284 9.92 3.04 -0.85
N SER A 285 11.07 3.56 -0.49
CA SER A 285 11.27 4.97 -0.20
C SER A 285 11.71 5.71 -1.48
N PRO A 286 11.68 7.04 -1.52
CA PRO A 286 12.23 7.80 -2.64
C PRO A 286 13.71 7.50 -2.95
N LEU A 287 14.47 6.98 -1.97
CA LEU A 287 15.88 6.61 -2.13
C LEU A 287 16.07 5.26 -2.83
N ASP A 288 15.05 4.39 -2.83
CA ASP A 288 15.09 3.11 -3.53
C ASP A 288 14.87 3.30 -5.05
N ASN A 289 14.34 4.46 -5.47
CA ASN A 289 14.17 4.82 -6.88
C ASN A 289 15.40 5.59 -7.37
N PRO A 290 16.25 5.00 -8.21
CA PRO A 290 17.63 5.45 -8.35
C PRO A 290 17.79 6.77 -9.09
N VAL A 291 17.02 7.09 -10.11
CA VAL A 291 17.27 8.28 -10.94
C VAL A 291 15.98 8.77 -11.60
N ILE A 292 15.73 10.06 -11.54
CA ILE A 292 14.68 10.70 -12.31
C ILE A 292 15.28 11.22 -13.61
N THR A 293 14.75 10.80 -14.73
CA THR A 293 15.12 11.29 -16.05
C THR A 293 14.08 12.25 -16.60
N GLY A 294 14.54 13.27 -17.29
CA GLY A 294 13.71 14.26 -17.97
C GLY A 294 14.50 15.00 -19.00
N ASN A 295 13.87 15.84 -19.78
CA ASN A 295 14.52 16.63 -20.83
C ASN A 295 14.83 18.04 -20.32
N ASP A 296 15.92 18.64 -20.81
CA ASP A 296 16.25 20.04 -20.55
C ASP A 296 15.15 20.93 -21.15
N PRO A 297 14.53 21.83 -20.40
CA PRO A 297 13.52 22.75 -20.97
C PRO A 297 14.04 23.65 -22.09
N ARG A 298 15.36 23.84 -22.15
CA ARG A 298 16.02 24.69 -23.17
C ARG A 298 16.51 23.88 -24.38
N ASP A 299 16.65 22.56 -24.22
CA ASP A 299 17.10 21.64 -25.24
C ASP A 299 16.38 20.29 -25.07
N PRO A 300 15.24 20.10 -25.74
CA PRO A 300 14.43 18.90 -25.60
C PRO A 300 15.13 17.58 -25.99
N GLU A 301 16.21 17.64 -26.79
CA GLU A 301 17.01 16.48 -27.16
C GLU A 301 18.01 16.07 -26.07
N LYS A 302 18.25 16.96 -25.11
CA LYS A 302 19.18 16.72 -24.02
C LYS A 302 18.47 16.11 -22.82
N GLU A 303 18.77 14.84 -22.55
CA GLU A 303 18.32 14.15 -21.35
C GLU A 303 19.07 14.64 -20.11
N ILE A 304 18.34 14.92 -19.05
CA ILE A 304 18.87 15.31 -17.73
C ILE A 304 18.44 14.25 -16.71
N THR A 305 19.39 13.84 -15.90
CA THR A 305 19.15 12.94 -14.77
C THR A 305 19.27 13.67 -13.45
N ARG A 306 18.46 13.29 -12.46
CA ARG A 306 18.49 13.83 -11.09
C ARG A 306 18.48 12.69 -10.09
N LYS A 307 19.34 12.80 -9.09
CA LYS A 307 19.34 11.91 -7.93
C LYS A 307 18.46 12.51 -6.82
N PRO A 308 17.92 11.70 -5.91
CA PRO A 308 17.22 12.19 -4.74
C PRO A 308 18.21 12.70 -3.68
N ASP A 309 18.91 13.79 -3.99
CA ASP A 309 19.93 14.42 -3.16
C ASP A 309 19.64 15.91 -3.01
N GLU A 310 19.78 16.44 -1.79
CA GLU A 310 19.53 17.86 -1.46
C GLU A 310 20.52 18.81 -2.16
N SER A 311 21.67 18.32 -2.60
CA SER A 311 22.68 19.09 -3.34
C SER A 311 22.33 19.28 -4.82
N GLU A 312 21.40 18.48 -5.34
CA GLU A 312 20.95 18.55 -6.73
C GLU A 312 20.02 19.75 -6.97
N PRO A 313 19.97 20.29 -8.20
CA PRO A 313 19.01 21.33 -8.54
C PRO A 313 17.57 20.89 -8.35
N LEU A 314 16.71 21.80 -7.86
CA LEU A 314 15.29 21.53 -7.67
C LEU A 314 14.65 21.05 -8.98
N THR A 315 14.03 19.90 -8.95
CA THR A 315 13.24 19.33 -10.03
C THR A 315 11.91 18.84 -9.44
N ALA A 316 10.78 19.16 -9.97
CA ALA A 316 9.46 18.73 -9.48
C ALA A 316 8.56 18.38 -10.66
N LEU A 317 7.73 17.36 -10.47
CA LEU A 317 6.67 17.03 -11.39
C LEU A 317 5.33 17.57 -10.85
N ALA A 318 4.74 18.54 -11.52
CA ALA A 318 3.37 18.96 -11.25
C ALA A 318 2.43 17.92 -11.89
N PHE A 319 1.70 17.17 -11.08
CA PHE A 319 0.81 16.11 -11.56
C PHE A 319 -0.67 16.50 -11.51
N LYS A 320 -1.02 17.53 -10.71
CA LYS A 320 -2.39 18.02 -10.57
C LYS A 320 -2.41 19.53 -10.36
N ILE A 321 -3.38 20.20 -10.98
CA ILE A 321 -3.71 21.60 -10.71
C ILE A 321 -5.01 21.60 -9.91
N ALA A 322 -5.00 22.22 -8.74
CA ALA A 322 -6.18 22.43 -7.91
C ALA A 322 -6.48 23.93 -7.81
N THR A 323 -7.75 24.29 -7.81
CA THR A 323 -8.22 25.66 -7.56
C THR A 323 -8.79 25.76 -6.18
N ASP A 324 -8.29 26.69 -5.38
CA ASP A 324 -8.83 27.04 -4.08
C ASP A 324 -9.56 28.38 -4.18
N PRO A 325 -10.81 28.48 -3.70
CA PRO A 325 -11.59 29.73 -3.76
C PRO A 325 -10.91 30.93 -3.08
N TYR A 326 -10.04 30.68 -2.10
CA TYR A 326 -9.39 31.71 -1.29
C TYR A 326 -7.95 32.00 -1.72
N VAL A 327 -7.24 31.05 -2.28
CA VAL A 327 -5.81 31.16 -2.62
C VAL A 327 -5.58 31.19 -4.13
N GLY A 328 -6.60 30.92 -4.94
CA GLY A 328 -6.49 30.82 -6.41
C GLY A 328 -5.99 29.45 -6.88
N SER A 329 -5.37 29.39 -8.05
CA SER A 329 -4.87 28.13 -8.61
C SER A 329 -3.56 27.72 -7.96
N SER A 330 -3.51 26.52 -7.40
CA SER A 330 -2.28 25.88 -6.88
C SER A 330 -2.00 24.59 -7.65
N SER A 331 -0.72 24.30 -7.87
CA SER A 331 -0.30 23.01 -8.43
C SER A 331 0.08 22.06 -7.28
N ALA A 332 -0.54 20.90 -7.23
CA ALA A 332 -0.09 19.81 -6.36
C ALA A 332 1.13 19.16 -7.01
N SER A 333 2.27 19.34 -6.38
CA SER A 333 3.50 18.61 -6.69
C SER A 333 3.90 17.81 -5.47
N LEU A 334 4.10 16.51 -5.61
CA LEU A 334 4.87 15.78 -4.60
C LEU A 334 6.32 16.22 -4.79
N PRO A 335 6.96 16.77 -3.74
CA PRO A 335 8.41 16.87 -3.78
C PRO A 335 8.96 15.44 -3.78
N ARG A 336 9.35 14.95 -4.92
CA ARG A 336 10.53 14.09 -4.90
C ARG A 336 11.62 15.00 -4.37
N PRO A 337 12.51 14.54 -3.46
CA PRO A 337 13.36 15.45 -2.69
C PRO A 337 14.20 16.30 -3.60
N ILE A 338 13.84 17.55 -3.65
CA ILE A 338 14.42 18.51 -4.54
C ILE A 338 14.35 19.87 -3.83
N PRO A 339 15.47 20.61 -3.70
CA PRO A 339 15.53 21.86 -2.93
C PRO A 339 14.70 22.98 -3.56
N SER A 340 14.24 23.86 -2.71
CA SER A 340 13.32 24.98 -2.93
C SER A 340 13.58 25.85 -4.17
N LEU A 341 12.54 26.15 -4.95
CA LEU A 341 12.53 27.28 -5.89
C LEU A 341 12.24 28.58 -5.15
N SER A 342 13.15 29.54 -5.27
CA SER A 342 12.86 30.93 -5.06
C SER A 342 11.94 31.42 -6.18
N ARG A 343 10.87 32.13 -5.80
CA ARG A 343 10.03 32.90 -6.72
C ARG A 343 10.89 33.92 -7.47
N SER A 344 10.77 33.94 -8.75
CA SER A 344 10.96 35.16 -9.52
C SER A 344 9.77 35.35 -10.44
N ALA A 345 9.08 36.46 -10.16
CA ALA A 345 8.11 37.27 -10.90
C ALA A 345 7.24 36.61 -11.98
#